data_15041e8759cd70ec05a928a229bec745
#
_entry.id   15041e8759cd70ec05a928a229bec745
#
_cell.length_a   1.000
_cell.length_b   1.000
_cell.length_c   1.000
_cell.angle_alpha   90.00
_cell.angle_beta   90.00
_cell.angle_gamma   90.00
#
_symmetry.space_group_name_H-M   'P 1'
#
loop_
_entity.id
_entity.type
_entity.pdbx_description
1 polymer ?
#
loop_
_entity_poly.entity_id
_entity_poly.type
_entity_poly.pdbx_seq_one_letter_code
_entity_poly.pdbx_strand_id
1 'polypeptide(L)'
;DNQILKTDLNSIYASGWFSGVKIKSQDGPLGVRLIVNVVPNPILKKVELNPTNSVISNEYLDGIFNNYYGTTLNLNEFQNKIEIIKKRYEDEGYSLVRINGPDRISDNGVIILNVSEGIISDVKFRFPGSDGESIIDGKPRKGKTKEWVIKRELKTQPGSIFNRKILEADISRLYA
;
A
#
# COMPACT_ATOMS: atom_id res chain seq x y z
N ASP A 1 -7.81 -1.78 39.78
CA ASP A 1 -8.06 -0.51 39.14
C ASP A 1 -8.36 -0.77 37.63
N ASN A 2 -9.56 -0.38 37.17
CA ASN A 2 -10.01 -0.64 35.78
C ASN A 2 -9.10 -0.01 34.73
N GLN A 3 -8.34 1.03 35.09
CA GLN A 3 -7.45 1.72 34.18
C GLN A 3 -6.15 0.93 33.93
N ILE A 4 -5.63 0.27 34.95
CA ILE A 4 -4.45 -0.62 34.83
C ILE A 4 -4.80 -1.80 33.92
N LEU A 5 -5.96 -2.45 34.14
CA LEU A 5 -6.40 -3.58 33.32
C LEU A 5 -6.60 -3.20 31.84
N LYS A 6 -7.09 -1.98 31.57
CA LYS A 6 -7.20 -1.49 30.18
C LYS A 6 -5.82 -1.26 29.55
N THR A 7 -4.87 -0.74 30.30
CA THR A 7 -3.49 -0.53 29.85
C THR A 7 -2.82 -1.87 29.53
N ASP A 8 -2.97 -2.86 30.39
CA ASP A 8 -2.44 -4.21 30.19
C ASP A 8 -3.05 -4.89 28.96
N LEU A 9 -4.39 -4.80 28.79
CA LEU A 9 -5.08 -5.27 27.59
C LEU A 9 -4.53 -4.64 26.32
N ASN A 10 -4.37 -3.31 26.32
CA ASN A 10 -3.84 -2.58 25.18
C ASN A 10 -2.40 -2.99 24.87
N SER A 11 -1.58 -3.23 25.90
CA SER A 11 -0.19 -3.70 25.72
C SER A 11 -0.12 -5.08 25.08
N ILE A 12 -1.02 -6.01 25.48
CA ILE A 12 -1.10 -7.34 24.86
C ILE A 12 -1.56 -7.21 23.40
N TYR A 13 -2.55 -6.39 23.10
CA TYR A 13 -2.99 -6.14 21.74
C TYR A 13 -1.89 -5.49 20.89
N ALA A 14 -1.22 -4.48 21.42
CA ALA A 14 -0.15 -3.76 20.75
C ALA A 14 1.07 -4.63 20.45
N SER A 15 1.21 -5.80 21.08
CA SER A 15 2.26 -6.76 20.77
C SER A 15 2.15 -7.34 19.35
N GLY A 16 0.97 -7.28 18.73
CA GLY A 16 0.70 -7.73 17.37
C GLY A 16 0.53 -9.25 17.19
N TRP A 17 0.59 -10.04 18.28
CA TRP A 17 0.47 -11.52 18.21
C TRP A 17 -0.94 -12.06 18.30
N PHE A 18 -1.90 -11.24 18.76
CA PHE A 18 -3.24 -11.71 19.13
C PHE A 18 -4.34 -11.00 18.35
N SER A 19 -5.28 -11.77 17.83
CA SER A 19 -6.52 -11.30 17.20
C SER A 19 -7.62 -11.00 18.20
N GLY A 20 -7.51 -11.53 19.43
CA GLY A 20 -8.46 -11.30 20.50
C GLY A 20 -7.84 -11.40 21.87
N VAL A 21 -8.22 -10.47 22.78
CA VAL A 21 -7.81 -10.50 24.19
C VAL A 21 -9.05 -10.19 25.04
N LYS A 22 -9.32 -11.00 26.06
CA LYS A 22 -10.41 -10.79 27.01
C LYS A 22 -9.94 -11.07 28.43
N ILE A 23 -10.27 -10.20 29.38
CA ILE A 23 -10.03 -10.44 30.80
C ILE A 23 -11.37 -10.78 31.46
N LYS A 24 -11.37 -11.84 32.27
CA LYS A 24 -12.46 -12.22 33.16
C LYS A 24 -11.96 -12.18 34.60
N SER A 25 -12.80 -11.69 35.51
CA SER A 25 -12.59 -11.82 36.94
C SER A 25 -13.41 -12.99 37.49
N GLN A 26 -12.83 -13.70 38.44
CA GLN A 26 -13.49 -14.78 39.17
C GLN A 26 -13.19 -14.60 40.65
N ASP A 27 -14.24 -14.53 41.46
CA ASP A 27 -14.10 -14.46 42.91
C ASP A 27 -13.57 -15.80 43.46
N GLY A 28 -12.64 -15.71 44.39
CA GLY A 28 -12.05 -16.85 45.08
C GLY A 28 -11.91 -16.60 46.59
N PRO A 29 -11.65 -17.65 47.38
CA PRO A 29 -11.61 -17.55 48.83
C PRO A 29 -10.50 -16.66 49.38
N LEU A 30 -9.49 -16.34 48.56
CA LEU A 30 -8.33 -15.50 48.93
C LEU A 30 -8.28 -14.17 48.14
N GLY A 31 -9.35 -13.84 47.40
CA GLY A 31 -9.42 -12.63 46.58
C GLY A 31 -9.88 -12.90 45.15
N VAL A 32 -9.74 -11.90 44.25
CA VAL A 32 -10.17 -11.97 42.89
C VAL A 32 -9.06 -12.56 42.00
N ARG A 33 -9.39 -13.62 41.23
CA ARG A 33 -8.53 -14.16 40.19
C ARG A 33 -8.83 -13.48 38.86
N LEU A 34 -7.82 -12.97 38.19
CA LEU A 34 -7.91 -12.46 36.83
C LEU A 34 -7.48 -13.54 35.85
N ILE A 35 -8.32 -13.80 34.86
CA ILE A 35 -8.07 -14.75 33.79
C ILE A 35 -7.97 -13.99 32.47
N VAL A 36 -6.81 -13.98 31.86
CA VAL A 36 -6.57 -13.38 30.54
C VAL A 36 -6.70 -14.44 29.48
N ASN A 37 -7.73 -14.34 28.65
CA ASN A 37 -7.94 -15.21 27.50
C ASN A 37 -7.43 -14.50 26.25
N VAL A 38 -6.52 -15.13 25.53
CA VAL A 38 -5.94 -14.61 24.30
C VAL A 38 -6.25 -15.54 23.13
N VAL A 39 -6.50 -14.94 21.97
CA VAL A 39 -6.69 -15.65 20.70
C VAL A 39 -5.51 -15.28 19.84
N PRO A 40 -4.58 -16.21 19.55
CA PRO A 40 -3.42 -15.92 18.69
C PRO A 40 -3.87 -15.66 17.26
N ASN A 41 -3.08 -14.89 16.52
CA ASN A 41 -3.25 -14.77 15.09
C ASN A 41 -3.00 -16.12 14.39
N PRO A 42 -3.53 -16.34 13.18
CA PRO A 42 -3.29 -17.55 12.43
C PRO A 42 -1.80 -17.71 12.04
N ILE A 43 -1.43 -18.94 11.71
CA ILE A 43 -0.10 -19.22 11.13
C ILE A 43 -0.06 -18.69 9.71
N LEU A 44 0.91 -17.82 9.40
CA LEU A 44 1.09 -17.29 8.05
C LEU A 44 1.58 -18.40 7.12
N LYS A 45 0.83 -18.71 6.07
CA LYS A 45 1.19 -19.72 5.06
C LYS A 45 1.65 -19.10 3.77
N LYS A 46 1.02 -18.01 3.36
CA LYS A 46 1.35 -17.33 2.10
C LYS A 46 0.88 -15.89 2.09
N VAL A 47 1.61 -15.05 1.35
CA VAL A 47 1.20 -13.69 0.98
C VAL A 47 1.13 -13.61 -0.54
N GLU A 48 0.03 -13.11 -1.07
CA GLU A 48 -0.23 -13.01 -2.51
C GLU A 48 -0.64 -11.58 -2.88
N LEU A 49 -0.36 -11.17 -4.13
CA LEU A 49 -0.80 -9.90 -4.67
C LEU A 49 -2.09 -10.07 -5.49
N ASN A 50 -2.93 -9.07 -5.39
CA ASN A 50 -4.09 -8.89 -6.27
C ASN A 50 -4.06 -7.45 -6.84
N PRO A 51 -3.93 -7.26 -8.16
CA PRO A 51 -3.75 -8.27 -9.21
C PRO A 51 -2.37 -8.96 -9.18
N THR A 52 -2.29 -10.17 -9.71
CA THR A 52 -1.05 -10.97 -9.75
C THR A 52 0.00 -10.46 -10.73
N ASN A 53 -0.39 -9.56 -11.64
CA ASN A 53 0.47 -8.93 -12.65
C ASN A 53 0.93 -7.52 -12.26
N SER A 54 1.04 -7.24 -10.97
CA SER A 54 1.61 -5.99 -10.47
C SER A 54 3.11 -5.87 -10.77
N VAL A 55 3.64 -4.66 -10.65
CA VAL A 55 5.07 -4.36 -10.89
C VAL A 55 5.99 -5.24 -10.03
N ILE A 56 5.59 -5.49 -8.79
CA ILE A 56 6.30 -6.40 -7.88
C ILE A 56 5.76 -7.82 -8.09
N SER A 57 6.68 -8.79 -8.24
CA SER A 57 6.32 -10.19 -8.43
C SER A 57 6.05 -10.92 -7.11
N ASN A 58 5.36 -12.06 -7.21
CA ASN A 58 5.13 -12.92 -6.06
C ASN A 58 6.45 -13.52 -5.52
N GLU A 59 7.45 -13.76 -6.37
CA GLU A 59 8.78 -14.22 -5.95
C GLU A 59 9.48 -13.20 -5.05
N TYR A 60 9.31 -11.90 -5.34
CA TYR A 60 9.83 -10.85 -4.47
C TYR A 60 9.14 -10.86 -3.10
N LEU A 61 7.82 -11.05 -3.06
CA LEU A 61 7.08 -11.22 -1.80
C LEU A 61 7.57 -12.44 -1.02
N ASP A 62 7.71 -13.57 -1.68
CA ASP A 62 8.21 -14.79 -1.04
C ASP A 62 9.60 -14.57 -0.45
N GLY A 63 10.46 -13.79 -1.12
CA GLY A 63 11.76 -13.39 -0.57
C GLY A 63 11.65 -12.56 0.72
N ILE A 64 10.63 -11.71 0.84
CA ILE A 64 10.41 -10.87 2.04
C ILE A 64 9.79 -11.69 3.19
N PHE A 65 8.85 -12.60 2.88
CA PHE A 65 8.03 -13.29 3.86
C PHE A 65 8.49 -14.73 4.17
N ASN A 66 9.46 -15.29 3.44
CA ASN A 66 9.88 -16.68 3.56
C ASN A 66 10.15 -17.13 5.00
N ASN A 67 10.86 -16.32 5.78
CA ASN A 67 11.19 -16.63 7.18
C ASN A 67 9.98 -16.53 8.14
N TYR A 68 8.86 -16.04 7.67
CA TYR A 68 7.62 -15.88 8.46
C TYR A 68 6.59 -16.95 8.13
N TYR A 69 6.74 -17.64 7.01
CA TYR A 69 5.85 -18.75 6.64
C TYR A 69 6.00 -19.91 7.64
N GLY A 70 4.87 -20.43 8.09
CA GLY A 70 4.81 -21.47 9.12
C GLY A 70 4.88 -20.97 10.56
N THR A 71 5.00 -19.65 10.79
CA THR A 71 4.99 -19.04 12.12
C THR A 71 3.68 -18.29 12.39
N THR A 72 3.38 -18.07 13.66
CA THR A 72 2.24 -17.22 14.04
C THR A 72 2.45 -15.80 13.50
N LEU A 73 1.44 -15.25 12.84
CA LEU A 73 1.50 -13.91 12.28
C LEU A 73 1.63 -12.84 13.37
N ASN A 74 2.69 -12.02 13.29
CA ASN A 74 2.79 -10.78 14.04
C ASN A 74 2.39 -9.60 13.15
N LEU A 75 1.33 -8.89 13.54
CA LEU A 75 0.80 -7.78 12.73
C LEU A 75 1.78 -6.60 12.61
N ASN A 76 2.60 -6.34 13.63
CA ASN A 76 3.57 -5.25 13.59
C ASN A 76 4.71 -5.56 12.63
N GLU A 77 5.23 -6.80 12.67
CA GLU A 77 6.25 -7.26 11.73
C GLU A 77 5.73 -7.30 10.30
N PHE A 78 4.48 -7.77 10.14
CA PHE A 78 3.82 -7.79 8.85
C PHE A 78 3.68 -6.37 8.28
N GLN A 79 3.24 -5.40 9.09
CA GLN A 79 3.14 -4.01 8.68
C GLN A 79 4.51 -3.43 8.27
N ASN A 80 5.56 -3.73 9.02
CA ASN A 80 6.93 -3.32 8.66
C ASN A 80 7.35 -3.87 7.28
N LYS A 81 6.95 -5.12 6.95
CA LYS A 81 7.21 -5.70 5.62
C LYS A 81 6.42 -5.01 4.51
N ILE A 82 5.19 -4.61 4.79
CA ILE A 82 4.39 -3.80 3.85
C ILE A 82 5.08 -2.46 3.55
N GLU A 83 5.65 -1.80 4.57
CA GLU A 83 6.39 -0.55 4.35
C GLU A 83 7.66 -0.76 3.49
N ILE A 84 8.34 -1.89 3.61
CA ILE A 84 9.47 -2.25 2.73
C ILE A 84 8.99 -2.39 1.28
N ILE A 85 7.83 -3.02 1.05
CA ILE A 85 7.25 -3.17 -0.29
C ILE A 85 6.88 -1.81 -0.86
N LYS A 86 6.22 -0.94 -0.09
CA LYS A 86 5.87 0.42 -0.51
C LYS A 86 7.12 1.22 -0.89
N LYS A 87 8.15 1.16 -0.06
CA LYS A 87 9.41 1.83 -0.34
C LYS A 87 10.05 1.34 -1.65
N ARG A 88 9.99 0.05 -1.94
CA ARG A 88 10.46 -0.50 -3.21
C ARG A 88 9.73 0.12 -4.41
N TYR A 89 8.41 0.25 -4.34
CA TYR A 89 7.62 0.93 -5.36
C TYR A 89 8.04 2.40 -5.52
N GLU A 90 8.21 3.13 -4.42
CA GLU A 90 8.63 4.53 -4.43
C GLU A 90 10.03 4.69 -5.04
N ASP A 91 10.97 3.83 -4.66
CA ASP A 91 12.34 3.82 -5.16
C ASP A 91 12.40 3.55 -6.67
N GLU A 92 11.44 2.81 -7.22
CA GLU A 92 11.30 2.59 -8.65
C GLU A 92 10.50 3.69 -9.37
N GLY A 93 9.93 4.65 -8.65
CA GLY A 93 9.22 5.80 -9.18
C GLY A 93 7.69 5.67 -9.19
N TYR A 94 7.13 4.58 -8.67
CA TYR A 94 5.69 4.34 -8.60
C TYR A 94 5.05 4.99 -7.37
N SER A 95 4.99 6.31 -7.33
CA SER A 95 4.57 7.10 -6.17
C SER A 95 3.06 7.11 -5.88
N LEU A 96 2.23 6.56 -6.75
CA LEU A 96 0.78 6.49 -6.57
C LEU A 96 0.28 5.13 -6.09
N VAL A 97 1.18 4.22 -5.74
CA VAL A 97 0.83 2.88 -5.28
C VAL A 97 0.15 2.93 -3.91
N ARG A 98 -0.92 2.17 -3.80
CA ARG A 98 -1.61 1.88 -2.54
C ARG A 98 -1.64 0.38 -2.33
N ILE A 99 -1.22 -0.07 -1.16
CA ILE A 99 -1.25 -1.48 -0.77
C ILE A 99 -2.18 -1.60 0.43
N ASN A 100 -3.26 -2.34 0.26
CA ASN A 100 -4.24 -2.60 1.31
C ASN A 100 -4.25 -4.10 1.63
N GLY A 101 -4.16 -4.43 2.90
CA GLY A 101 -4.40 -5.78 3.39
C GLY A 101 -5.89 -6.12 3.41
N PRO A 102 -6.25 -7.36 3.70
CA PRO A 102 -7.63 -7.76 3.91
C PRO A 102 -8.18 -7.17 5.22
N ASP A 103 -9.48 -6.89 5.27
CA ASP A 103 -10.16 -6.42 6.49
C ASP A 103 -10.09 -7.46 7.63
N ARG A 104 -10.00 -8.73 7.27
CA ARG A 104 -9.82 -9.85 8.20
C ARG A 104 -8.79 -10.83 7.65
N ILE A 105 -7.95 -11.32 8.54
CA ILE A 105 -7.03 -12.39 8.21
C ILE A 105 -7.81 -13.70 8.26
N SER A 106 -7.77 -14.45 7.17
CA SER A 106 -8.44 -15.74 7.08
C SER A 106 -7.72 -16.78 7.94
N ASP A 107 -8.47 -17.67 8.59
CA ASP A 107 -7.92 -18.77 9.41
C ASP A 107 -7.07 -19.74 8.60
N ASN A 108 -7.18 -19.72 7.26
CA ASN A 108 -6.32 -20.52 6.38
C ASN A 108 -4.87 -20.04 6.32
N GLY A 109 -4.57 -18.86 6.86
CA GLY A 109 -3.21 -18.28 6.91
C GLY A 109 -2.72 -17.69 5.59
N VAL A 110 -3.57 -17.52 4.59
CA VAL A 110 -3.24 -16.83 3.34
C VAL A 110 -3.68 -15.37 3.42
N ILE A 111 -2.77 -14.44 3.12
CA ILE A 111 -3.04 -13.01 3.09
C ILE A 111 -2.97 -12.52 1.65
N ILE A 112 -4.04 -11.90 1.18
CA ILE A 112 -4.10 -11.28 -0.15
C ILE A 112 -3.95 -9.77 0.03
N LEU A 113 -2.88 -9.20 -0.55
CA LEU A 113 -2.63 -7.78 -0.60
C LEU A 113 -3.23 -7.18 -1.87
N ASN A 114 -4.16 -6.26 -1.71
CA ASN A 114 -4.75 -5.53 -2.84
C ASN A 114 -3.84 -4.34 -3.18
N VAL A 115 -3.28 -4.37 -4.39
CA VAL A 115 -2.37 -3.33 -4.89
C VAL A 115 -3.08 -2.50 -5.95
N SER A 116 -3.05 -1.18 -5.77
CA SER A 116 -3.52 -0.21 -6.75
C SER A 116 -2.35 0.67 -7.17
N GLU A 117 -1.87 0.52 -8.39
CA GLU A 117 -0.62 1.12 -8.88
C GLU A 117 -0.82 2.51 -9.51
N GLY A 118 -2.07 2.95 -9.68
CA GLY A 118 -2.39 4.24 -10.27
C GLY A 118 -2.20 4.26 -11.79
N ILE A 119 -3.26 3.94 -12.54
CA ILE A 119 -3.25 3.93 -14.02
C ILE A 119 -3.52 5.34 -14.55
N ILE A 120 -2.75 5.77 -15.56
CA ILE A 120 -2.97 7.02 -16.25
C ILE A 120 -4.21 6.91 -17.13
N SER A 121 -5.23 7.71 -16.85
CA SER A 121 -6.47 7.70 -17.65
C SER A 121 -6.33 8.50 -18.94
N ASP A 122 -5.64 9.65 -18.89
CA ASP A 122 -5.49 10.56 -20.04
C ASP A 122 -4.26 11.45 -19.87
N VAL A 123 -3.72 11.93 -21.01
CA VAL A 123 -2.63 12.91 -21.07
C VAL A 123 -3.09 14.09 -21.93
N LYS A 124 -3.29 15.26 -21.30
CA LYS A 124 -3.76 16.49 -21.96
C LYS A 124 -2.65 17.51 -22.08
N PHE A 125 -2.58 18.15 -23.24
CA PHE A 125 -1.64 19.24 -23.50
C PHE A 125 -2.38 20.58 -23.43
N ARG A 126 -1.76 21.55 -22.78
CA ARG A 126 -2.22 22.93 -22.75
C ARG A 126 -1.10 23.81 -23.26
N PHE A 127 -1.43 24.73 -24.15
CA PHE A 127 -0.49 25.69 -24.74
C PHE A 127 -0.80 27.08 -24.20
N PRO A 128 -0.12 27.53 -23.13
CA PRO A 128 -0.32 28.88 -22.62
C PRO A 128 0.23 29.90 -23.59
N GLY A 129 -0.42 31.08 -23.67
CA GLY A 129 0.10 32.24 -24.37
C GLY A 129 1.10 33.01 -23.51
N SER A 130 1.56 34.16 -24.01
CA SER A 130 2.40 35.12 -23.27
C SER A 130 1.71 35.69 -22.03
N ASP A 131 0.38 35.67 -22.03
CA ASP A 131 -0.52 36.06 -20.96
C ASP A 131 -0.74 34.94 -19.91
N GLY A 132 -0.20 33.73 -20.14
CA GLY A 132 -0.38 32.52 -19.31
C GLY A 132 -1.71 31.81 -19.54
N GLU A 133 -2.62 32.35 -20.38
CA GLU A 133 -3.91 31.75 -20.64
C GLU A 133 -3.82 30.66 -21.71
N SER A 134 -4.44 29.51 -21.46
CA SER A 134 -4.50 28.37 -22.39
C SER A 134 -5.86 28.22 -23.08
N ILE A 135 -6.80 29.15 -22.82
CA ILE A 135 -8.16 29.19 -23.41
C ILE A 135 -8.36 30.56 -24.04
N ILE A 136 -8.86 30.61 -25.29
CA ILE A 136 -9.28 31.84 -26.00
C ILE A 136 -10.70 31.58 -26.46
N ASP A 137 -11.62 32.50 -26.16
CA ASP A 137 -13.03 32.44 -26.55
C ASP A 137 -13.68 31.07 -26.25
N GLY A 138 -13.39 30.49 -25.08
CA GLY A 138 -13.92 29.20 -24.63
C GLY A 138 -13.32 27.98 -25.33
N LYS A 139 -12.30 28.18 -26.19
CA LYS A 139 -11.60 27.06 -26.88
C LYS A 139 -10.15 26.94 -26.46
N PRO A 140 -9.61 25.72 -26.38
CA PRO A 140 -8.20 25.51 -26.08
C PRO A 140 -7.30 26.20 -27.12
N ARG A 141 -6.29 26.93 -26.66
CA ARG A 141 -5.28 27.56 -27.53
C ARG A 141 -4.50 26.46 -28.26
N LYS A 142 -4.32 26.62 -29.56
CA LYS A 142 -3.50 25.71 -30.36
C LYS A 142 -2.03 26.09 -30.24
N GLY A 143 -1.17 25.11 -29.94
CA GLY A 143 0.27 25.28 -29.96
C GLY A 143 0.82 25.35 -31.39
N LYS A 144 2.04 25.84 -31.51
CA LYS A 144 2.80 25.76 -32.79
C LYS A 144 3.13 24.31 -33.16
N THR A 145 3.43 23.50 -32.15
CA THR A 145 3.71 22.07 -32.28
C THR A 145 2.40 21.28 -32.19
N LYS A 146 2.18 20.33 -33.09
CA LYS A 146 1.01 19.46 -33.06
C LYS A 146 1.10 18.45 -31.91
N GLU A 147 0.00 18.18 -31.24
CA GLU A 147 -0.03 17.28 -30.07
C GLU A 147 0.54 15.90 -30.36
N TRP A 148 0.33 15.35 -31.56
CA TRP A 148 0.85 14.02 -31.91
C TRP A 148 2.38 13.96 -31.91
N VAL A 149 3.06 15.07 -32.23
CA VAL A 149 4.52 15.17 -32.19
C VAL A 149 4.99 15.07 -30.75
N ILE A 150 4.31 15.79 -29.82
CA ILE A 150 4.62 15.74 -28.40
C ILE A 150 4.35 14.33 -27.85
N LYS A 151 3.17 13.77 -28.16
CA LYS A 151 2.77 12.43 -27.70
C LYS A 151 3.80 11.35 -28.08
N ARG A 152 4.38 11.47 -29.27
CA ARG A 152 5.39 10.51 -29.76
C ARG A 152 6.65 10.49 -28.88
N GLU A 153 7.02 11.62 -28.31
CA GLU A 153 8.22 11.76 -27.50
C GLU A 153 8.00 11.31 -26.03
N LEU A 154 6.73 11.11 -25.63
CA LEU A 154 6.40 10.72 -24.26
C LEU A 154 6.36 9.18 -24.12
N LYS A 155 6.97 8.66 -23.08
CA LYS A 155 6.78 7.29 -22.58
C LYS A 155 5.55 7.20 -21.67
N THR A 156 5.16 8.31 -21.05
CA THR A 156 3.96 8.44 -20.22
C THR A 156 2.73 8.41 -21.12
N GLN A 157 2.01 7.28 -21.13
CA GLN A 157 0.87 7.05 -22.03
C GLN A 157 -0.40 6.71 -21.24
N PRO A 158 -1.60 7.04 -21.74
CA PRO A 158 -2.86 6.54 -21.18
C PRO A 158 -2.86 5.00 -21.14
N GLY A 159 -3.37 4.43 -20.04
CA GLY A 159 -3.40 2.99 -19.79
C GLY A 159 -2.12 2.43 -19.14
N SER A 160 -1.03 3.18 -19.08
CA SER A 160 0.18 2.78 -18.37
C SER A 160 0.09 3.10 -16.87
N ILE A 161 0.87 2.40 -16.06
CA ILE A 161 1.02 2.69 -14.64
C ILE A 161 1.82 4.00 -14.51
N PHE A 162 1.36 4.92 -13.66
CA PHE A 162 2.04 6.17 -13.41
C PHE A 162 3.42 5.92 -12.78
N ASN A 163 4.46 6.48 -13.42
CA ASN A 163 5.81 6.44 -12.90
C ASN A 163 6.43 7.84 -12.96
N ARG A 164 6.77 8.40 -11.80
CA ARG A 164 7.33 9.74 -11.67
C ARG A 164 8.66 9.90 -12.41
N LYS A 165 9.55 8.90 -12.35
CA LYS A 165 10.85 8.96 -13.02
C LYS A 165 10.70 8.98 -14.55
N ILE A 166 9.72 8.24 -15.08
CA ILE A 166 9.41 8.25 -16.52
C ILE A 166 8.88 9.62 -16.91
N LEU A 167 7.97 10.21 -16.12
CA LEU A 167 7.42 11.53 -16.37
C LEU A 167 8.51 12.63 -16.33
N GLU A 168 9.40 12.59 -15.35
CA GLU A 168 10.53 13.53 -15.24
C GLU A 168 11.47 13.41 -16.44
N ALA A 169 11.75 12.20 -16.91
CA ALA A 169 12.55 11.97 -18.11
C ALA A 169 11.83 12.44 -19.39
N ASP A 170 10.51 12.28 -19.47
CA ASP A 170 9.69 12.80 -20.57
C ASP A 170 9.73 14.32 -20.62
N ILE A 171 9.55 14.97 -19.48
CA ILE A 171 9.65 16.44 -19.36
C ILE A 171 11.03 16.91 -19.81
N SER A 172 12.10 16.29 -19.33
CA SER A 172 13.48 16.65 -19.72
C SER A 172 13.72 16.54 -21.22
N ARG A 173 13.14 15.52 -21.89
CA ARG A 173 13.24 15.37 -23.35
C ARG A 173 12.49 16.44 -24.12
N LEU A 174 11.38 16.93 -23.59
CA LEU A 174 10.62 18.00 -24.24
C LEU A 174 11.31 19.37 -24.15
N TYR A 175 12.23 19.54 -23.19
CA TYR A 175 13.01 20.78 -23.01
C TYR A 175 14.38 20.74 -23.72
N ALA A 176 14.82 19.58 -24.19
CA ALA A 176 16.09 19.42 -24.93
C ALA A 176 15.93 19.75 -26.41
#